data_621c107a3d18def1c1507f6a628ba067
#
_entry.id   621c107a3d18def1c1507f6a628ba067
#
_cell.length_a   1.000
_cell.length_b   1.000
_cell.length_c   1.000
_cell.angle_alpha   90.00
_cell.angle_beta   90.00
_cell.angle_gamma   90.00
#
_symmetry.space_group_name_H-M   'P 1'
#
loop_
_entity.id
_entity.type
_entity.pdbx_description
1 polymer ?
#
loop_
_entity_poly.entity_id
_entity_poly.type
_entity_poly.pdbx_seq_one_letter_code
_entity_poly.pdbx_strand_id
1 'polypeptide(L)'
;MIVSNTTPISNFLHLGQMETLKTIFKELHVPMAVHSEIEAYFSGDDQWQKCLDDGFIIRTEIQTSPKIKELMIHLHRGEAEALCLCIENNAKLCLLDDKDARIVARLNKIPISGTLGVLIKAKKMGIIESVKDFMDQLRTEHHYWIDNAMYNKVLSSSNE
;
A
#
# COMPACT_ATOMS: atom_id res chain seq x y z
N MET A 1 -8.75 -11.76 -1.04
CA MET A 1 -8.27 -10.58 -1.79
C MET A 1 -7.53 -9.65 -0.86
N ILE A 2 -6.37 -9.15 -1.25
CA ILE A 2 -5.63 -8.05 -0.63
C ILE A 2 -5.60 -6.93 -1.66
N VAL A 3 -6.01 -5.73 -1.28
CA VAL A 3 -6.06 -4.56 -2.17
C VAL A 3 -4.97 -3.57 -1.75
N SER A 4 -4.36 -2.86 -2.68
CA SER A 4 -3.40 -1.79 -2.36
C SER A 4 -3.76 -0.49 -3.06
N ASN A 5 -3.58 0.63 -2.34
CA ASN A 5 -3.47 1.96 -2.90
C ASN A 5 -2.05 2.22 -3.42
N THR A 6 -1.82 3.35 -4.07
CA THR A 6 -0.57 3.76 -4.72
C THR A 6 0.60 3.85 -3.75
N THR A 7 0.43 4.57 -2.63
CA THR A 7 1.54 4.92 -1.73
C THR A 7 2.29 3.71 -1.16
N PRO A 8 1.64 2.64 -0.65
CA PRO A 8 2.38 1.48 -0.16
C PRO A 8 3.23 0.81 -1.24
N ILE A 9 2.70 0.65 -2.46
CA ILE A 9 3.45 0.05 -3.57
C ILE A 9 4.63 0.93 -3.96
N SER A 10 4.41 2.24 -4.13
CA SER A 10 5.47 3.20 -4.46
C SER A 10 6.60 3.20 -3.43
N ASN A 11 6.25 3.15 -2.14
CA ASN A 11 7.25 3.07 -1.08
C ASN A 11 8.09 1.78 -1.17
N PHE A 12 7.47 0.63 -1.44
CA PHE A 12 8.22 -0.62 -1.60
C PHE A 12 9.03 -0.68 -2.90
N LEU A 13 8.59 -0.01 -3.98
CA LEU A 13 9.39 0.20 -5.19
C LEU A 13 10.62 1.06 -4.88
N HIS A 14 10.45 2.19 -4.22
CA HIS A 14 11.54 3.07 -3.80
C HIS A 14 12.57 2.36 -2.91
N LEU A 15 12.12 1.50 -2.02
CA LEU A 15 13.00 0.72 -1.13
C LEU A 15 13.67 -0.47 -1.83
N GLY A 16 13.32 -0.80 -3.07
CA GLY A 16 13.79 -2.04 -3.71
C GLY A 16 13.23 -3.31 -3.06
N GLN A 17 12.05 -3.25 -2.43
CA GLN A 17 11.52 -4.30 -1.55
C GLN A 17 10.22 -4.94 -2.05
N MET A 18 9.99 -4.98 -3.37
CA MET A 18 8.79 -5.62 -3.93
C MET A 18 8.74 -7.13 -3.63
N GLU A 19 9.88 -7.81 -3.57
CA GLU A 19 9.95 -9.23 -3.19
C GLU A 19 9.48 -9.47 -1.75
N THR A 20 9.68 -8.49 -0.85
CA THR A 20 9.12 -8.53 0.52
C THR A 20 7.60 -8.54 0.48
N LEU A 21 6.97 -7.68 -0.33
CA LEU A 21 5.52 -7.69 -0.51
C LEU A 21 5.02 -9.03 -1.08
N LYS A 22 5.70 -9.58 -2.09
CA LYS A 22 5.37 -10.88 -2.70
C LYS A 22 5.42 -12.02 -1.69
N THR A 23 6.45 -12.03 -0.86
CA THR A 23 6.61 -13.05 0.18
C THR A 23 5.48 -13.01 1.21
N ILE A 24 5.00 -11.82 1.56
CA ILE A 24 3.96 -11.63 2.58
C ILE A 24 2.56 -11.89 2.03
N PHE A 25 2.26 -11.43 0.81
CA PHE A 25 0.88 -11.35 0.31
C PHE A 25 0.56 -12.26 -0.88
N LYS A 26 1.56 -12.81 -1.56
CA LYS A 26 1.45 -13.66 -2.75
C LYS A 26 0.81 -12.98 -3.97
N GLU A 27 -0.21 -12.15 -3.78
CA GLU A 27 -0.90 -11.36 -4.81
C GLU A 27 -1.44 -10.07 -4.22
N LEU A 28 -1.44 -8.98 -5.01
CA LEU A 28 -2.06 -7.71 -4.70
C LEU A 28 -2.99 -7.28 -5.84
N HIS A 29 -4.22 -6.95 -5.48
CA HIS A 29 -5.19 -6.36 -6.41
C HIS A 29 -5.05 -4.85 -6.39
N VAL A 30 -4.88 -4.26 -7.56
CA VAL A 30 -4.81 -2.81 -7.72
C VAL A 30 -5.87 -2.32 -8.72
N PRO A 31 -6.66 -1.31 -8.38
CA PRO A 31 -7.56 -0.66 -9.32
C PRO A 31 -6.79 -0.04 -10.49
N MET A 32 -7.48 0.16 -11.60
CA MET A 32 -6.87 0.77 -12.79
C MET A 32 -6.36 2.19 -12.55
N ALA A 33 -7.04 2.98 -11.70
CA ALA A 33 -6.54 4.31 -11.32
C ALA A 33 -5.21 4.22 -10.57
N VAL A 34 -5.09 3.30 -9.61
CA VAL A 34 -3.85 3.06 -8.86
C VAL A 34 -2.73 2.57 -9.80
N HIS A 35 -3.05 1.64 -10.69
CA HIS A 35 -2.08 1.17 -11.70
C HIS A 35 -1.56 2.35 -12.55
N SER A 36 -2.46 3.20 -13.04
CA SER A 36 -2.09 4.36 -13.86
C SER A 36 -1.23 5.38 -13.10
N GLU A 37 -1.51 5.60 -11.83
CA GLU A 37 -0.71 6.46 -10.97
C GLU A 37 0.72 5.90 -10.79
N ILE A 38 0.87 4.59 -10.57
CA ILE A 38 2.19 3.96 -10.45
C ILE A 38 2.94 4.02 -11.77
N GLU A 39 2.29 3.69 -12.88
CA GLU A 39 2.89 3.78 -14.23
C GLU A 39 3.41 5.19 -14.56
N ALA A 40 2.75 6.24 -14.08
CA ALA A 40 3.18 7.61 -14.31
C ALA A 40 4.58 7.92 -13.74
N TYR A 41 5.00 7.22 -12.68
CA TYR A 41 6.28 7.44 -11.99
C TYR A 41 7.28 6.29 -12.16
N PHE A 42 6.80 5.06 -12.36
CA PHE A 42 7.62 3.83 -12.40
C PHE A 42 7.52 3.10 -13.74
N SER A 43 7.10 3.79 -14.81
CA SER A 43 7.14 3.22 -16.16
C SER A 43 8.57 2.83 -16.52
N GLY A 44 8.79 1.54 -16.83
CA GLY A 44 10.11 1.00 -17.12
C GLY A 44 10.96 0.63 -15.88
N ASP A 45 10.43 0.72 -14.67
CA ASP A 45 11.07 0.15 -13.48
C ASP A 45 11.03 -1.39 -13.55
N ASP A 46 12.20 -2.02 -13.43
CA ASP A 46 12.33 -3.48 -13.57
C ASP A 46 11.57 -4.26 -12.51
N GLN A 47 11.48 -3.76 -11.26
CA GLN A 47 10.75 -4.41 -10.20
C GLN A 47 9.24 -4.35 -10.44
N TRP A 48 8.76 -3.17 -10.88
CA TRP A 48 7.36 -2.99 -11.23
C TRP A 48 6.96 -3.89 -12.38
N GLN A 49 7.73 -3.88 -13.49
CA GLN A 49 7.47 -4.72 -14.64
C GLN A 49 7.47 -6.21 -14.29
N LYS A 50 8.46 -6.65 -13.51
CA LYS A 50 8.52 -8.05 -13.03
C LYS A 50 7.27 -8.44 -12.23
N CYS A 51 6.77 -7.55 -11.36
CA CYS A 51 5.56 -7.80 -10.57
C CYS A 51 4.29 -7.91 -11.41
N LEU A 52 4.25 -7.23 -12.56
CA LEU A 52 3.16 -7.37 -13.54
C LEU A 52 3.28 -8.69 -14.30
N ASP A 53 4.47 -9.02 -14.81
CA ASP A 53 4.73 -10.18 -15.66
C ASP A 53 4.52 -11.51 -14.92
N ASP A 54 4.88 -11.58 -13.65
CA ASP A 54 4.73 -12.79 -12.84
C ASP A 54 3.36 -12.91 -12.14
N GLY A 55 2.46 -11.95 -12.40
CA GLY A 55 1.08 -11.97 -11.91
C GLY A 55 0.92 -11.63 -10.42
N PHE A 56 1.96 -11.09 -9.76
CA PHE A 56 1.83 -10.61 -8.38
C PHE A 56 0.90 -9.41 -8.27
N ILE A 57 0.97 -8.49 -9.23
CA ILE A 57 0.05 -7.36 -9.35
C ILE A 57 -1.10 -7.73 -10.28
N ILE A 58 -2.29 -7.78 -9.72
CA ILE A 58 -3.53 -8.07 -10.44
C ILE A 58 -4.29 -6.76 -10.67
N ARG A 59 -4.30 -6.30 -11.91
CA ARG A 59 -5.09 -5.13 -12.33
C ARG A 59 -6.56 -5.46 -12.29
N THR A 60 -7.33 -4.67 -11.58
CA THR A 60 -8.77 -4.89 -11.41
C THR A 60 -9.55 -3.68 -11.90
N GLU A 61 -10.39 -3.89 -12.88
CA GLU A 61 -11.33 -2.87 -13.33
C GLU A 61 -12.48 -2.73 -12.36
N ILE A 62 -12.86 -1.50 -12.10
CA ILE A 62 -14.01 -1.18 -11.26
C ILE A 62 -14.98 -0.36 -12.10
N GLN A 63 -16.23 -0.80 -12.13
CA GLN A 63 -17.27 -0.02 -12.80
C GLN A 63 -17.61 1.23 -11.99
N THR A 64 -17.81 2.34 -12.70
CA THR A 64 -18.27 3.57 -12.03
C THR A 64 -19.62 3.32 -11.37
N SER A 65 -19.66 3.48 -10.06
CA SER A 65 -20.85 3.24 -9.22
C SER A 65 -21.20 4.50 -8.40
N PRO A 66 -22.43 4.61 -7.88
CA PRO A 66 -22.76 5.67 -6.93
C PRO A 66 -21.81 5.69 -5.74
N LYS A 67 -21.31 4.54 -5.30
CA LYS A 67 -20.38 4.41 -4.17
C LYS A 67 -19.02 5.05 -4.46
N ILE A 68 -18.47 4.85 -5.65
CA ILE A 68 -17.22 5.54 -6.05
C ILE A 68 -17.42 7.05 -6.05
N LYS A 69 -18.54 7.55 -6.60
CA LYS A 69 -18.83 8.99 -6.62
C LYS A 69 -18.93 9.57 -5.21
N GLU A 70 -19.57 8.87 -4.29
CA GLU A 70 -19.66 9.23 -2.88
C GLU A 70 -18.26 9.33 -2.24
N LEU A 71 -17.42 8.31 -2.44
CA LEU A 71 -16.06 8.27 -1.91
C LEU A 71 -15.18 9.39 -2.48
N MET A 72 -15.33 9.71 -3.75
CA MET A 72 -14.57 10.79 -4.43
C MET A 72 -14.92 12.20 -3.94
N ILE A 73 -15.94 12.39 -3.11
CA ILE A 73 -16.20 13.69 -2.47
C ILE A 73 -15.03 14.07 -1.54
N HIS A 74 -14.39 13.09 -0.92
CA HIS A 74 -13.35 13.30 0.10
C HIS A 74 -12.01 12.64 -0.23
N LEU A 75 -11.94 11.79 -1.25
CA LEU A 75 -10.78 10.98 -1.60
C LEU A 75 -10.37 11.18 -3.05
N HIS A 76 -9.09 10.97 -3.35
CA HIS A 76 -8.62 10.85 -4.72
C HIS A 76 -9.16 9.58 -5.38
N ARG A 77 -9.14 9.57 -6.71
CA ARG A 77 -9.72 8.48 -7.49
C ARG A 77 -9.13 7.10 -7.13
N GLY A 78 -7.81 7.00 -7.05
CA GLY A 78 -7.13 5.74 -6.69
C GLY A 78 -7.57 5.21 -5.32
N GLU A 79 -7.69 6.10 -4.31
CA GLU A 79 -8.18 5.76 -2.98
C GLU A 79 -9.64 5.31 -2.99
N ALA A 80 -10.49 6.06 -3.69
CA ALA A 80 -11.91 5.74 -3.80
C ALA A 80 -12.12 4.39 -4.49
N GLU A 81 -11.41 4.12 -5.58
CA GLU A 81 -11.47 2.85 -6.29
C GLU A 81 -10.93 1.70 -5.41
N ALA A 82 -9.83 1.89 -4.68
CA ALA A 82 -9.28 0.87 -3.79
C ALA A 82 -10.25 0.51 -2.65
N LEU A 83 -10.88 1.50 -2.03
CA LEU A 83 -11.88 1.26 -0.99
C LEU A 83 -13.17 0.64 -1.54
N CYS A 84 -13.63 1.07 -2.71
CA CYS A 84 -14.77 0.47 -3.38
C CYS A 84 -14.53 -1.01 -3.68
N LEU A 85 -13.35 -1.35 -4.23
CA LEU A 85 -12.94 -2.72 -4.49
C LEU A 85 -12.94 -3.57 -3.19
N CYS A 86 -12.46 -2.98 -2.10
CA CYS A 86 -12.49 -3.65 -0.78
C CYS A 86 -13.92 -3.94 -0.31
N ILE A 87 -14.82 -2.97 -0.43
CA ILE A 87 -16.21 -3.09 0.01
C ILE A 87 -16.94 -4.15 -0.82
N GLU A 88 -16.86 -4.06 -2.14
CA GLU A 88 -17.57 -4.96 -3.06
C GLU A 88 -17.13 -6.42 -2.95
N ASN A 89 -15.86 -6.65 -2.56
CA ASN A 89 -15.28 -8.00 -2.51
C ASN A 89 -15.02 -8.51 -1.07
N ASN A 90 -15.44 -7.78 -0.04
CA ASN A 90 -15.13 -8.12 1.36
C ASN A 90 -13.63 -8.42 1.54
N ALA A 91 -12.77 -7.51 1.06
CA ALA A 91 -11.33 -7.71 1.06
C ALA A 91 -10.79 -7.98 2.48
N LYS A 92 -9.86 -8.92 2.58
CA LYS A 92 -9.23 -9.29 3.86
C LYS A 92 -8.32 -8.19 4.41
N LEU A 93 -7.79 -7.35 3.54
CA LEU A 93 -6.88 -6.26 3.90
C LEU A 93 -6.81 -5.23 2.78
N CYS A 94 -6.74 -3.95 3.15
CA CYS A 94 -6.35 -2.86 2.27
C CYS A 94 -5.01 -2.27 2.73
N LEU A 95 -4.03 -2.20 1.83
CA LEU A 95 -2.79 -1.47 2.06
C LEU A 95 -3.03 0.01 1.75
N LEU A 96 -2.89 0.86 2.77
CA LEU A 96 -3.35 2.24 2.70
C LEU A 96 -2.58 3.12 3.70
N ASP A 97 -1.91 4.15 3.21
CA ASP A 97 -1.14 5.07 4.07
C ASP A 97 -1.87 6.39 4.33
N ASP A 98 -2.69 6.85 3.39
CA ASP A 98 -3.39 8.13 3.53
C ASP A 98 -4.33 8.17 4.74
N LYS A 99 -4.28 9.28 5.48
CA LYS A 99 -5.02 9.44 6.73
C LYS A 99 -6.52 9.47 6.52
N ASP A 100 -6.99 10.22 5.53
CA ASP A 100 -8.42 10.42 5.29
C ASP A 100 -9.04 9.14 4.72
N ALA A 101 -8.35 8.49 3.79
CA ALA A 101 -8.76 7.20 3.28
C ALA A 101 -8.80 6.12 4.39
N ARG A 102 -7.87 6.14 5.35
CA ARG A 102 -7.89 5.25 6.54
C ARG A 102 -9.08 5.50 7.46
N ILE A 103 -9.53 6.74 7.60
CA ILE A 103 -10.76 7.06 8.35
C ILE A 103 -11.96 6.42 7.66
N VAL A 104 -12.11 6.64 6.35
CA VAL A 104 -13.20 6.07 5.56
C VAL A 104 -13.17 4.54 5.58
N ALA A 105 -11.98 3.92 5.47
CA ALA A 105 -11.82 2.47 5.58
C ALA A 105 -12.34 1.93 6.91
N ARG A 106 -11.99 2.57 8.03
CA ARG A 106 -12.47 2.16 9.37
C ARG A 106 -13.99 2.27 9.51
N LEU A 107 -14.59 3.36 8.99
CA LEU A 107 -16.06 3.54 8.98
C LEU A 107 -16.76 2.42 8.21
N ASN A 108 -16.12 1.91 7.16
CA ASN A 108 -16.61 0.77 6.37
C ASN A 108 -16.14 -0.60 6.88
N LYS A 109 -15.49 -0.64 8.05
CA LYS A 109 -14.97 -1.87 8.70
C LYS A 109 -13.98 -2.66 7.84
N ILE A 110 -13.25 -1.98 6.96
CA ILE A 110 -12.19 -2.57 6.13
C ILE A 110 -10.94 -2.75 6.98
N PRO A 111 -10.35 -3.95 7.10
CA PRO A 111 -9.05 -4.14 7.72
C PRO A 111 -7.97 -3.41 6.91
N ILE A 112 -7.14 -2.62 7.59
CA ILE A 112 -6.11 -1.81 6.94
C ILE A 112 -4.73 -2.04 7.55
N SER A 113 -3.71 -1.99 6.70
CA SER A 113 -2.31 -1.80 7.07
C SER A 113 -1.71 -0.69 6.19
N GLY A 114 -0.55 -0.18 6.54
CA GLY A 114 0.20 0.74 5.71
C GLY A 114 1.63 0.26 5.54
N THR A 115 2.46 1.04 4.85
CA THR A 115 3.89 0.76 4.62
C THR A 115 4.59 0.32 5.91
N LEU A 116 4.45 1.11 6.98
CA LEU A 116 5.11 0.82 8.28
C LEU A 116 4.61 -0.49 8.91
N GLY A 117 3.31 -0.78 8.81
CA GLY A 117 2.73 -2.02 9.31
C GLY A 117 3.26 -3.25 8.56
N VAL A 118 3.46 -3.12 7.26
CA VAL A 118 4.05 -4.19 6.44
C VAL A 118 5.53 -4.39 6.77
N LEU A 119 6.31 -3.32 6.97
CA LEU A 119 7.71 -3.42 7.40
C LEU A 119 7.84 -4.14 8.75
N ILE A 120 7.00 -3.78 9.74
CA ILE A 120 6.96 -4.47 11.04
C ILE A 120 6.65 -5.97 10.85
N LYS A 121 5.69 -6.30 10.00
CA LYS A 121 5.35 -7.70 9.70
C LYS A 121 6.50 -8.43 9.03
N ALA A 122 7.17 -7.80 8.06
CA ALA A 122 8.34 -8.36 7.40
C ALA A 122 9.48 -8.69 8.39
N LYS A 123 9.76 -7.77 9.32
CA LYS A 123 10.73 -7.99 10.40
C LYS A 123 10.36 -9.17 11.27
N LYS A 124 9.11 -9.24 11.74
CA LYS A 124 8.62 -10.35 12.57
C LYS A 124 8.68 -11.71 11.88
N MET A 125 8.58 -11.72 10.55
CA MET A 125 8.73 -12.92 9.73
C MET A 125 10.20 -13.24 9.39
N GLY A 126 11.16 -12.42 9.81
CA GLY A 126 12.58 -12.58 9.48
C GLY A 126 12.93 -12.33 8.02
N ILE A 127 12.08 -11.61 7.28
CA ILE A 127 12.29 -11.29 5.85
C ILE A 127 13.26 -10.11 5.70
N ILE A 128 13.19 -9.15 6.63
CA ILE A 128 14.08 -8.00 6.70
C ILE A 128 14.78 -7.93 8.05
N GLU A 129 15.97 -7.33 8.09
CA GLU A 129 16.79 -7.24 9.31
C GLU A 129 16.49 -5.98 10.12
N SER A 130 16.20 -4.84 9.48
CA SER A 130 16.00 -3.55 10.13
C SER A 130 14.81 -2.81 9.53
N VAL A 131 13.84 -2.46 10.37
CA VAL A 131 12.74 -1.54 10.01
C VAL A 131 13.24 -0.11 10.03
N LYS A 132 14.16 0.19 10.97
CA LYS A 132 14.76 1.52 11.14
C LYS A 132 15.40 2.00 9.84
N ASP A 133 16.23 1.18 9.21
CA ASP A 133 16.97 1.57 8.01
C ASP A 133 16.00 1.93 6.85
N PHE A 134 14.94 1.16 6.67
CA PHE A 134 13.93 1.46 5.67
C PHE A 134 13.10 2.71 5.99
N MET A 135 12.78 2.96 7.27
CA MET A 135 12.13 4.21 7.67
C MET A 135 13.01 5.42 7.43
N ASP A 136 14.31 5.32 7.75
CA ASP A 136 15.27 6.39 7.53
C ASP A 136 15.41 6.69 6.02
N GLN A 137 15.52 5.67 5.19
CA GLN A 137 15.56 5.82 3.73
C GLN A 137 14.28 6.50 3.19
N LEU A 138 13.11 6.05 3.61
CA LEU A 138 11.83 6.65 3.21
C LEU A 138 11.75 8.14 3.59
N ARG A 139 12.20 8.49 4.79
CA ARG A 139 12.18 9.90 5.27
C ARG A 139 13.16 10.79 4.51
N THR A 140 14.39 10.32 4.29
CA THR A 140 15.49 11.14 3.77
C THR A 140 15.51 11.20 2.26
N GLU A 141 15.19 10.10 1.56
CA GLU A 141 15.34 9.98 0.13
C GLU A 141 14.01 10.13 -0.63
N HIS A 142 12.89 9.74 0.00
CA HIS A 142 11.59 9.66 -0.67
C HIS A 142 10.52 10.56 -0.07
N HIS A 143 10.91 11.45 0.86
CA HIS A 143 10.02 12.43 1.49
C HIS A 143 8.74 11.84 2.12
N TYR A 144 8.79 10.55 2.51
CA TYR A 144 7.69 9.92 3.22
C TYR A 144 7.63 10.44 4.66
N TRP A 145 6.57 11.17 4.97
CA TRP A 145 6.48 11.84 6.25
C TRP A 145 6.13 10.86 7.37
N ILE A 146 7.02 10.75 8.35
CA ILE A 146 6.83 9.98 9.60
C ILE A 146 7.17 10.91 10.75
N ASP A 147 6.20 11.22 11.63
CA ASP A 147 6.49 11.99 12.83
C ASP A 147 7.29 11.17 13.85
N ASN A 148 7.91 11.85 14.80
CA ASN A 148 8.79 11.19 15.78
C ASN A 148 8.02 10.21 16.69
N ALA A 149 6.76 10.50 17.01
CA ALA A 149 5.95 9.62 17.85
C ALA A 149 5.65 8.30 17.12
N MET A 150 5.25 8.38 15.84
CA MET A 150 5.05 7.20 15.00
C MET A 150 6.35 6.44 14.76
N TYR A 151 7.46 7.15 14.48
CA TYR A 151 8.78 6.56 14.31
C TYR A 151 9.18 5.70 15.52
N ASN A 152 9.13 6.27 16.73
CA ASN A 152 9.48 5.56 17.96
C ASN A 152 8.52 4.39 18.26
N LYS A 153 7.22 4.55 17.95
CA LYS A 153 6.23 3.49 18.10
C LYS A 153 6.54 2.29 17.18
N VAL A 154 6.96 2.57 15.95
CA VAL A 154 7.33 1.52 14.98
C VAL A 154 8.57 0.78 15.45
N LEU A 155 9.63 1.48 15.91
CA LEU A 155 10.84 0.86 16.47
C LEU A 155 10.48 -0.06 17.65
N SER A 156 9.71 0.42 18.60
CA SER A 156 9.27 -0.39 19.74
C SER A 156 8.47 -1.62 19.30
N SER A 157 7.66 -1.51 18.25
CA SER A 157 6.84 -2.61 17.71
C SER A 157 7.65 -3.65 16.94
N SER A 158 8.85 -3.27 16.47
CA SER A 158 9.79 -4.13 15.73
C SER A 158 10.96 -4.62 16.59
N ASN A 159 10.99 -4.26 17.88
CA ASN A 159 12.08 -4.54 18.82
C ASN A 159 13.42 -3.92 18.39
N GLU A 160 13.38 -2.67 17.96
CA GLU A 160 14.52 -1.85 17.57
C GLU A 160 14.63 -0.57 18.44
#